data_832c4c16bc3ddc4c6ad84a519b799ee1
#
_entry.id   832c4c16bc3ddc4c6ad84a519b799ee1
#
_cell.length_a   1.000
_cell.length_b   1.000
_cell.length_c   1.000
_cell.angle_alpha   90.00
_cell.angle_beta   90.00
_cell.angle_gamma   90.00
#
_symmetry.space_group_name_H-M   'P 1'
#
loop_
_entity.id
_entity.type
_entity.pdbx_description
1 polymer ?
#
loop_
_entity_poly.entity_id
_entity_poly.type
_entity_poly.pdbx_seq_one_letter_code
_entity_poly.pdbx_strand_id
1 'polypeptide(L)'
;MMADLTAFQRDILYVIAGLDDETPPYGLAIKEELDRHYSGEINHSRMYPNLNELAEMDLTEKASVNDPINSYGLTERGHREIEARREWEDQYVAVEA
;
A
#
# COMPACT_ATOMS: atom_id res chain seq x y z
N MET A 1 -1.21 11.63 -9.46
CA MET A 1 -1.88 10.86 -8.38
C MET A 1 -0.92 10.44 -7.27
N MET A 2 0.13 9.69 -7.54
CA MET A 2 1.08 9.30 -6.49
C MET A 2 1.73 10.49 -5.79
N ALA A 3 1.97 11.57 -6.52
CA ALA A 3 2.54 12.80 -5.96
C ALA A 3 1.62 13.45 -4.91
N ASP A 4 0.32 13.18 -4.99
CA ASP A 4 -0.67 13.76 -4.08
C ASP A 4 -0.86 12.94 -2.81
N LEU A 5 -0.29 11.73 -2.76
CA LEU A 5 -0.37 10.88 -1.60
C LEU A 5 0.68 11.28 -0.56
N THR A 6 0.37 11.02 0.70
CA THR A 6 1.39 11.16 1.75
C THR A 6 2.44 10.06 1.58
N ALA A 7 3.61 10.26 2.17
CA ALA A 7 4.65 9.24 2.15
C ALA A 7 4.15 7.94 2.77
N PHE A 8 3.38 8.03 3.85
CA PHE A 8 2.81 6.85 4.51
C PHE A 8 1.86 6.09 3.59
N GLN A 9 1.01 6.79 2.86
CA GLN A 9 0.09 6.17 1.90
C GLN A 9 0.84 5.49 0.77
N ARG A 10 1.91 6.10 0.26
CA ARG A 10 2.75 5.47 -0.75
C ARG A 10 3.40 4.19 -0.23
N ASP A 11 3.90 4.24 1.00
CA ASP A 11 4.52 3.07 1.62
C ASP A 11 3.51 1.93 1.78
N ILE A 12 2.28 2.24 2.15
CA ILE A 12 1.20 1.25 2.22
C ILE A 12 0.99 0.58 0.86
N LEU A 13 0.92 1.36 -0.22
CA LEU A 13 0.73 0.80 -1.57
C LEU A 13 1.88 -0.13 -1.97
N TYR A 14 3.11 0.27 -1.68
CA TYR A 14 4.27 -0.57 -1.98
C TYR A 14 4.26 -1.87 -1.16
N VAL A 15 3.88 -1.79 0.10
CA VAL A 15 3.76 -2.98 0.96
C VAL A 15 2.70 -3.91 0.43
N ILE A 16 1.54 -3.38 0.05
CA ILE A 16 0.46 -4.20 -0.53
C ILE A 16 0.98 -4.89 -1.80
N ALA A 17 1.67 -4.16 -2.67
CA ALA A 17 2.23 -4.73 -3.89
C ALA A 17 3.19 -5.89 -3.60
N GLY A 18 4.03 -5.72 -2.58
CA GLY A 18 5.01 -6.74 -2.20
C GLY A 18 4.41 -7.96 -1.54
N LEU A 19 3.28 -7.80 -0.85
CA LEU A 19 2.59 -8.90 -0.16
C LEU A 19 1.51 -9.57 -1.01
N ASP A 20 1.10 -8.93 -2.11
CA ASP A 20 0.05 -9.44 -2.99
C ASP A 20 0.60 -10.58 -3.83
N ASP A 21 0.32 -11.79 -3.40
CA ASP A 21 0.75 -13.03 -4.05
C ASP A 21 -0.49 -13.75 -4.59
N GLU A 22 -0.77 -14.96 -4.15
CA GLU A 22 -1.97 -15.68 -4.57
C GLU A 22 -3.24 -15.08 -3.98
N THR A 23 -3.13 -14.47 -2.81
CA THR A 23 -4.23 -13.79 -2.15
C THR A 23 -3.80 -12.41 -1.68
N PRO A 24 -4.71 -11.42 -1.72
CA PRO A 24 -4.40 -10.10 -1.18
C PRO A 24 -4.12 -10.14 0.33
N PRO A 25 -3.22 -9.29 0.81
CA PRO A 25 -2.87 -9.29 2.24
C PRO A 25 -4.00 -8.76 3.12
N TYR A 26 -4.05 -9.28 4.34
CA TYR A 26 -4.92 -8.74 5.39
C TYR A 26 -4.31 -7.48 5.99
N GLY A 27 -5.15 -6.67 6.61
CA GLY A 27 -4.69 -5.44 7.26
C GLY A 27 -3.59 -5.68 8.28
N LEU A 28 -3.69 -6.75 9.07
CA LEU A 28 -2.66 -7.09 10.05
C LEU A 28 -1.31 -7.41 9.39
N ALA A 29 -1.32 -8.12 8.26
CA ALA A 29 -0.08 -8.43 7.54
C ALA A 29 0.58 -7.15 7.00
N ILE A 30 -0.23 -6.21 6.52
CA ILE A 30 0.27 -4.91 6.06
C ILE A 30 0.90 -4.16 7.23
N LYS A 31 0.24 -4.13 8.37
CA LYS A 31 0.75 -3.47 9.57
C LYS A 31 2.08 -4.07 10.00
N GLU A 32 2.17 -5.39 10.08
CA GLU A 32 3.38 -6.07 10.50
C GLU A 32 4.56 -5.76 9.57
N GLU A 33 4.32 -5.71 8.27
CA GLU A 33 5.37 -5.37 7.32
C GLU A 33 5.80 -3.91 7.46
N LEU A 34 4.87 -2.99 7.65
CA LEU A 34 5.20 -1.59 7.90
C LEU A 34 5.98 -1.43 9.20
N ASP A 35 5.60 -2.14 10.26
CA ASP A 35 6.28 -2.08 11.55
C ASP A 35 7.76 -2.49 11.44
N ARG A 36 8.08 -3.37 10.50
CA ARG A 36 9.47 -3.80 10.26
C ARG A 36 10.34 -2.71 9.66
N HIS A 37 9.73 -1.77 8.95
CA HIS A 37 10.46 -0.71 8.24
C HIS A 37 10.43 0.63 8.96
N TYR A 38 9.43 0.84 9.80
CA TYR A 38 9.31 2.08 10.55
C TYR A 38 9.96 1.95 11.93
N SER A 39 10.41 3.05 12.47
CA SER A 39 10.90 3.07 13.85
C SER A 39 9.71 3.16 14.80
N GLY A 40 9.33 2.05 15.37
CA GLY A 40 8.22 1.98 16.28
C GLY A 40 6.96 1.42 15.62
N GLU A 41 6.04 0.99 16.45
CA GLU A 41 4.82 0.35 16.02
C GLU A 41 3.84 1.36 15.41
N ILE A 42 3.27 0.98 14.26
CA ILE A 42 2.26 1.80 13.61
C ILE A 42 0.92 1.60 14.30
N ASN A 43 0.30 2.72 14.65
CA ASN A 43 -0.97 2.72 15.35
C ASN A 43 -2.11 2.33 14.40
N HIS A 44 -3.03 1.46 14.86
CA HIS A 44 -4.23 1.10 14.11
C HIS A 44 -5.06 2.33 13.71
N SER A 45 -5.15 3.31 14.59
CA SER A 45 -5.91 4.53 14.32
C SER A 45 -5.29 5.39 13.23
N ARG A 46 -4.01 5.17 12.91
CA ARG A 46 -3.34 5.83 11.79
C ARG A 46 -3.48 5.02 10.51
N MET A 47 -3.33 3.71 10.61
CA MET A 47 -3.26 2.84 9.44
C MET A 47 -4.62 2.66 8.75
N TYR A 48 -5.66 2.29 9.50
CA TYR A 48 -6.94 1.91 8.90
C TYR A 48 -7.65 3.07 8.18
N PRO A 49 -7.67 4.30 8.69
CA PRO A 49 -8.21 5.41 7.90
C PRO A 49 -7.48 5.63 6.59
N ASN A 50 -6.16 5.44 6.56
CA ASN A 50 -5.37 5.56 5.33
C ASN A 50 -5.66 4.42 4.36
N LEU A 51 -5.83 3.19 4.84
CA LEU A 51 -6.25 2.07 4.00
C LEU A 51 -7.61 2.35 3.36
N ASN A 52 -8.56 2.86 4.13
CA ASN A 52 -9.90 3.19 3.64
C ASN A 52 -9.84 4.31 2.60
N GLU A 53 -9.03 5.32 2.83
CA GLU A 53 -8.86 6.43 1.90
C GLU A 53 -8.28 5.95 0.56
N LEU A 54 -7.30 5.06 0.60
CA LEU A 54 -6.73 4.47 -0.62
C LEU A 54 -7.77 3.66 -1.40
N ALA A 55 -8.67 2.98 -0.69
CA ALA A 55 -9.77 2.26 -1.34
C ALA A 55 -10.76 3.23 -1.98
N GLU A 56 -11.06 4.34 -1.33
CA GLU A 56 -11.93 5.38 -1.88
C GLU A 56 -11.36 6.02 -3.13
N MET A 57 -10.03 6.11 -3.21
CA MET A 57 -9.34 6.61 -4.40
C MET A 57 -9.20 5.57 -5.52
N ASP A 58 -9.76 4.39 -5.33
CA ASP A 58 -9.70 3.28 -6.29
C ASP A 58 -8.26 2.80 -6.55
N LEU A 59 -7.39 2.94 -5.58
CA LEU A 59 -6.02 2.45 -5.68
C LEU A 59 -5.88 1.04 -5.08
N THR A 60 -6.76 0.71 -4.14
CA THR A 60 -6.85 -0.62 -3.55
C THR A 60 -8.29 -1.10 -3.58
N GLU A 61 -8.45 -2.42 -3.50
CA GLU A 61 -9.75 -3.05 -3.38
C GLU A 61 -9.83 -3.74 -2.03
N LYS A 62 -10.76 -3.29 -1.20
CA LYS A 62 -11.03 -3.86 0.12
C LYS A 62 -12.08 -4.95 -0.02
N ALA A 63 -11.78 -6.13 0.47
CA ALA A 63 -12.71 -7.26 0.46
C ALA A 63 -12.85 -7.85 1.84
N SER A 64 -14.08 -8.20 2.22
CA SER A 64 -14.33 -8.89 3.47
C SER A 64 -13.99 -10.37 3.30
N VAL A 65 -13.14 -10.90 4.16
CA VAL A 65 -12.80 -12.33 4.16
C VAL A 65 -13.66 -13.04 5.20
N ASN A 66 -13.60 -12.56 6.42
CA ASN A 66 -14.46 -12.97 7.55
C ASN A 66 -14.63 -11.73 8.38
N ASP A 67 -15.84 -11.31 8.65
CA ASP A 67 -16.05 -10.13 9.47
C ASP A 67 -15.45 -10.34 10.87
N PRO A 68 -14.55 -9.47 11.38
CA PRO A 68 -14.14 -8.18 10.85
C PRO A 68 -12.89 -8.19 9.96
N ILE A 69 -12.44 -9.32 9.48
CA ILE A 69 -11.18 -9.43 8.70
C ILE A 69 -11.38 -8.99 7.27
N ASN A 70 -10.55 -8.03 6.82
CA ASN A 70 -10.56 -7.54 5.46
C ASN A 70 -9.21 -7.75 4.80
N SER A 71 -9.23 -8.00 3.50
CA SER A 71 -8.03 -8.01 2.67
C SER A 71 -7.98 -6.76 1.80
N TYR A 72 -6.79 -6.40 1.36
CA TYR A 72 -6.55 -5.20 0.54
C TYR A 72 -5.63 -5.57 -0.61
N GLY A 73 -6.16 -5.53 -1.83
CA GLY A 73 -5.40 -5.78 -3.04
C GLY A 73 -5.21 -4.51 -3.84
N LEU A 74 -4.21 -4.47 -4.71
CA LEU A 74 -4.06 -3.36 -5.63
C LEU A 74 -5.07 -3.48 -6.77
N THR A 75 -5.66 -2.35 -7.14
CA THR A 75 -6.44 -2.25 -8.36
C THR A 75 -5.47 -2.10 -9.54
N GLU A 76 -5.99 -2.22 -10.76
CA GLU A 76 -5.20 -1.91 -11.95
C GLU A 76 -4.68 -0.48 -11.91
N ARG A 77 -5.50 0.45 -11.44
CA ARG A 77 -5.10 1.84 -11.24
C ARG A 77 -3.96 1.96 -10.24
N GLY A 78 -4.03 1.22 -9.13
CA GLY A 78 -2.97 1.19 -8.13
C GLY A 78 -1.65 0.71 -8.73
N HIS A 79 -1.68 -0.34 -9.53
CA HIS A 79 -0.49 -0.84 -10.22
C HIS A 79 0.10 0.20 -11.16
N ARG A 80 -0.73 0.87 -11.95
CA ARG A 80 -0.26 1.91 -12.87
C ARG A 80 0.37 3.08 -12.15
N GLU A 81 -0.19 3.47 -11.01
CA GLU A 81 0.36 4.56 -10.22
C GLU A 81 1.72 4.21 -9.62
N ILE A 82 1.89 2.98 -9.16
CA ILE A 82 3.19 2.51 -8.67
C ILE A 82 4.23 2.54 -9.80
N GLU A 83 3.88 2.03 -10.98
CA GLU A 83 4.79 2.03 -12.12
C GLU A 83 5.19 3.44 -12.52
N ALA A 84 4.23 4.35 -12.59
CA ALA A 84 4.49 5.74 -12.93
C ALA A 84 5.43 6.40 -11.91
N ARG A 85 5.23 6.11 -10.62
CA ARG A 85 6.09 6.64 -9.55
C ARG A 85 7.51 6.10 -9.66
N ARG A 86 7.66 4.81 -9.93
CA ARG A 86 8.98 4.20 -10.11
C ARG A 86 9.73 4.79 -11.29
N GLU A 87 9.05 4.97 -12.41
CA GLU A 87 9.64 5.61 -13.60
C GLU A 87 10.08 7.04 -13.30
N TRP A 88 9.27 7.77 -12.55
CA TRP A 88 9.61 9.14 -12.16
C TRP A 88 10.86 9.14 -11.26
N GLU A 89 10.93 8.25 -10.31
CA GLU A 89 12.09 8.14 -9.40
C GLU A 89 13.36 7.75 -10.15
N ASP A 90 13.24 6.86 -11.12
CA ASP A 90 14.37 6.38 -11.91
C ASP A 90 15.02 7.50 -12.75
N GLN A 91 14.29 8.57 -13.02
CA GLN A 91 14.85 9.73 -13.71
C GLN A 91 15.90 10.47 -12.88
N TYR A 92 15.83 10.32 -11.57
CA TYR A 92 16.68 11.06 -10.64
C TYR A 92 17.70 10.19 -9.93
N VAL A 93 17.38 8.92 -9.76
CA VAL A 93 18.25 7.97 -9.07
C VAL A 93 18.50 6.79 -10.00
N ALA A 94 19.75 6.65 -10.44
CA ALA A 94 20.14 5.51 -11.25
C ALA A 94 20.15 4.25 -10.39
N VAL A 95 19.37 3.25 -10.80
CA VAL A 95 19.37 1.94 -10.16
C VAL A 95 20.23 1.02 -11.00
N GLU A 96 21.39 0.62 -10.50
CA GLU A 96 22.22 -0.34 -11.17
C GLU A 96 21.77 -1.75 -10.79
N ALA A 97 21.54 -2.54 -11.82
CA ALA A 97 21.16 -3.92 -11.64
C ALA A 97 22.34 -4.78 -11.21
#